data_54ca322df63071bdcd91a759b0f9b3d8
#
_entry.id   54ca322df63071bdcd91a759b0f9b3d8
#
_cell.length_a   1.000
_cell.length_b   1.000
_cell.length_c   1.000
_cell.angle_alpha   90.00
_cell.angle_beta   90.00
_cell.angle_gamma   90.00
#
_symmetry.space_group_name_H-M   'P 1'
#
loop_
_entity.id
_entity.type
_entity.pdbx_description
1 polymer ?
#
loop_
_entity_poly.entity_id
_entity_poly.type
_entity_poly.pdbx_seq_one_letter_code
_entity_poly.pdbx_strand_id
1 'polypeptide(L)'
;VATFAWCVLGKNSLRPSLRSQIPGFVAGGIISIAGAWPAMALARDTTAAVAQRAAEIQVFYRLPHHLAPGNFFFLDQPPYLTMFAIRFLALALIWFTFAATQRENIVLRRLNAFTLGALVVAAVGIAISLCTESHPTLAARLLRYYWFRLADVILPASVALNLVVRIVPLLIYRPTLARAAIAITTILLISLPIREQYLAGGVPAADRIISSSPKRWQQWKAACAFARKQTRADVLFLTPKHTHTFKWYANRAEVATWKEMPQDAVAVIDWRDRIETLYPATPEPGNSLARRSPQELLAIARRYGANYLVTESSPVLDLPSVYQNDCFVIYSLQEAGAGKP
;
A
#
# COMPACT_ATOMS: atom_id res chain seq x y z
N VAL A 1 16.81 -18.13 1.71
CA VAL A 1 17.13 -17.88 3.15
C VAL A 1 16.54 -19.00 4.02
N ALA A 2 15.21 -19.24 3.99
CA ALA A 2 14.56 -20.27 4.83
C ALA A 2 15.08 -21.68 4.55
N THR A 3 15.28 -22.05 3.29
CA THR A 3 15.86 -23.35 2.89
C THR A 3 17.31 -23.46 3.31
N PHE A 4 18.08 -22.37 3.21
CA PHE A 4 19.45 -22.30 3.67
C PHE A 4 19.52 -22.45 5.19
N ALA A 5 18.71 -21.70 5.95
CA ALA A 5 18.60 -21.84 7.39
C ALA A 5 18.22 -23.29 7.80
N TRP A 6 17.30 -23.92 7.07
CA TRP A 6 16.96 -25.33 7.27
C TRP A 6 18.14 -26.28 7.03
N CYS A 7 18.91 -26.06 5.96
CA CYS A 7 20.08 -26.87 5.65
C CYS A 7 21.20 -26.74 6.71
N VAL A 8 21.33 -25.54 7.32
CA VAL A 8 22.34 -25.23 8.33
C VAL A 8 21.91 -25.66 9.73
N LEU A 9 20.69 -25.38 10.13
CA LEU A 9 20.20 -25.55 11.51
C LEU A 9 19.44 -26.85 11.76
N GLY A 10 19.07 -27.61 10.72
CA GLY A 10 18.34 -28.86 10.86
C GLY A 10 19.19 -30.01 11.46
N LYS A 11 18.54 -30.99 12.14
CA LYS A 11 19.24 -32.21 12.63
C LYS A 11 19.69 -33.08 11.45
N ASN A 12 20.85 -33.68 11.58
CA ASN A 12 21.60 -34.40 10.51
C ASN A 12 20.78 -35.40 9.67
N SER A 13 19.84 -36.13 10.27
CA SER A 13 19.00 -37.14 9.59
C SER A 13 17.92 -36.58 8.67
N LEU A 14 17.68 -35.27 8.72
CA LEU A 14 16.57 -34.60 8.01
C LEU A 14 17.03 -33.45 7.10
N ARG A 15 18.34 -33.25 6.99
CA ARG A 15 18.90 -32.21 6.11
C ARG A 15 18.84 -32.67 4.65
N PRO A 16 18.06 -31.97 3.79
CA PRO A 16 18.27 -32.17 2.37
C PRO A 16 19.73 -31.79 2.04
N SER A 17 20.39 -32.61 1.24
CA SER A 17 21.74 -32.24 0.79
C SER A 17 21.63 -30.90 0.05
N LEU A 18 22.52 -29.96 0.36
CA LEU A 18 22.59 -28.68 -0.37
C LEU A 18 22.72 -28.93 -1.88
N ARG A 19 23.45 -29.97 -2.26
CA ARG A 19 23.64 -30.36 -3.67
C ARG A 19 22.32 -30.72 -4.35
N SER A 20 21.38 -31.38 -3.66
CA SER A 20 20.07 -31.73 -4.24
C SER A 20 19.13 -30.52 -4.43
N GLN A 21 19.40 -29.38 -3.77
CA GLN A 21 18.62 -28.15 -3.87
C GLN A 21 19.18 -27.16 -4.92
N ILE A 22 20.46 -27.32 -5.32
CA ILE A 22 21.11 -26.44 -6.30
C ILE A 22 20.32 -26.30 -7.60
N PRO A 23 19.82 -27.38 -8.24
CA PRO A 23 19.06 -27.23 -9.48
C PRO A 23 17.79 -26.36 -9.30
N GLY A 24 17.09 -26.54 -8.19
CA GLY A 24 15.92 -25.71 -7.86
C GLY A 24 16.28 -24.23 -7.64
N PHE A 25 17.37 -23.93 -6.96
CA PHE A 25 17.84 -22.54 -6.80
C PHE A 25 18.29 -21.92 -8.12
N VAL A 26 18.99 -22.68 -8.97
CA VAL A 26 19.40 -22.21 -10.28
C VAL A 26 18.20 -21.94 -11.17
N ALA A 27 17.25 -22.88 -11.26
CA ALA A 27 16.03 -22.70 -12.04
C ALA A 27 15.21 -21.51 -11.52
N GLY A 28 15.01 -21.41 -10.20
CA GLY A 28 14.32 -20.27 -9.59
C GLY A 28 15.03 -18.94 -9.84
N GLY A 29 16.37 -18.93 -9.79
CA GLY A 29 17.18 -17.76 -10.12
C GLY A 29 17.02 -17.31 -11.57
N ILE A 30 17.07 -18.25 -12.53
CA ILE A 30 16.86 -17.95 -13.96
C ILE A 30 15.47 -17.38 -14.19
N ILE A 31 14.41 -17.98 -13.65
CA ILE A 31 13.03 -17.51 -13.77
C ILE A 31 12.90 -16.10 -13.15
N SER A 32 13.52 -15.87 -11.99
CA SER A 32 13.48 -14.57 -11.32
C SER A 32 14.17 -13.48 -12.14
N ILE A 33 15.36 -13.78 -12.74
CA ILE A 33 16.08 -12.85 -13.59
C ILE A 33 15.26 -12.56 -14.87
N ALA A 34 14.69 -13.59 -15.49
CA ALA A 34 13.84 -13.42 -16.67
C ALA A 34 12.63 -12.53 -16.39
N GLY A 35 11.97 -12.74 -15.22
CA GLY A 35 10.86 -11.89 -14.78
C GLY A 35 11.26 -10.44 -14.43
N ALA A 36 12.48 -10.23 -13.92
CA ALA A 36 13.00 -8.91 -13.58
C ALA A 36 13.60 -8.16 -14.79
N TRP A 37 13.86 -8.85 -15.91
CA TRP A 37 14.55 -8.29 -17.07
C TRP A 37 13.93 -7.01 -17.64
N PRO A 38 12.59 -6.90 -17.84
CA PRO A 38 11.98 -5.67 -18.34
C PRO A 38 12.25 -4.47 -17.43
N ALA A 39 12.17 -4.65 -16.10
CA ALA A 39 12.46 -3.60 -15.12
C ALA A 39 13.94 -3.20 -15.13
N MET A 40 14.84 -4.18 -15.28
CA MET A 40 16.29 -3.93 -15.42
C MET A 40 16.63 -3.21 -16.71
N ALA A 41 15.94 -3.52 -17.82
CA ALA A 41 16.13 -2.84 -19.10
C ALA A 41 15.71 -1.36 -19.01
N LEU A 42 14.58 -1.06 -18.39
CA LEU A 42 14.12 0.32 -18.14
C LEU A 42 15.10 1.12 -17.27
N ALA A 43 15.82 0.46 -16.37
CA ALA A 43 16.77 1.12 -15.47
C ALA A 43 18.12 1.47 -16.13
N ARG A 44 18.42 0.94 -17.32
CA ARG A 44 19.74 1.13 -17.98
C ARG A 44 20.03 2.57 -18.34
N ASP A 45 19.01 3.31 -18.77
CA ASP A 45 19.14 4.69 -19.24
C ASP A 45 19.02 5.71 -18.08
N THR A 46 18.90 5.23 -16.85
CA THR A 46 18.69 6.07 -15.67
C THR A 46 20.04 6.36 -14.99
N THR A 47 20.36 7.65 -14.80
CA THR A 47 21.56 8.01 -14.05
C THR A 47 21.44 7.62 -12.57
N ALA A 48 22.60 7.38 -11.92
CA ALA A 48 22.62 7.01 -10.50
C ALA A 48 21.96 8.07 -9.61
N ALA A 49 22.08 9.35 -9.95
CA ALA A 49 21.46 10.45 -9.21
C ALA A 49 19.93 10.42 -9.31
N VAL A 50 19.39 10.21 -10.51
CA VAL A 50 17.94 10.09 -10.75
C VAL A 50 17.38 8.86 -10.03
N ALA A 51 18.05 7.71 -10.14
CA ALA A 51 17.66 6.48 -9.45
C ALA A 51 17.67 6.65 -7.90
N GLN A 52 18.68 7.35 -7.37
CA GLN A 52 18.77 7.66 -5.94
C GLN A 52 17.62 8.57 -5.50
N ARG A 53 17.35 9.65 -6.25
CA ARG A 53 16.27 10.59 -5.93
C ARG A 53 14.89 9.90 -5.95
N ALA A 54 14.65 9.06 -6.95
CA ALA A 54 13.42 8.27 -7.04
C ALA A 54 13.27 7.31 -5.84
N ALA A 55 14.35 6.65 -5.40
CA ALA A 55 14.33 5.78 -4.22
C ALA A 55 13.99 6.56 -2.93
N GLU A 56 14.53 7.75 -2.73
CA GLU A 56 14.19 8.63 -1.60
C GLU A 56 12.72 9.03 -1.61
N ILE A 57 12.19 9.41 -2.77
CA ILE A 57 10.77 9.75 -2.93
C ILE A 57 9.89 8.54 -2.61
N GLN A 58 10.23 7.37 -3.12
CA GLN A 58 9.49 6.14 -2.88
C GLN A 58 9.47 5.78 -1.39
N VAL A 59 10.64 5.76 -0.74
CA VAL A 59 10.81 5.25 0.62
C VAL A 59 10.33 6.26 1.65
N PHE A 60 10.76 7.54 1.56
CA PHE A 60 10.56 8.50 2.64
C PHE A 60 9.38 9.46 2.41
N TYR A 61 8.97 9.66 1.16
CA TYR A 61 7.85 10.54 0.85
C TYR A 61 6.54 9.77 0.64
N ARG A 62 6.57 8.74 -0.23
CA ARG A 62 5.34 8.05 -0.64
C ARG A 62 4.95 6.87 0.26
N LEU A 63 5.92 6.06 0.66
CA LEU A 63 5.68 4.77 1.32
C LEU A 63 6.44 4.61 2.66
N PRO A 64 6.68 5.66 3.48
CA PRO A 64 7.42 5.50 4.74
C PRO A 64 6.73 4.48 5.66
N HIS A 65 5.39 4.46 5.69
CA HIS A 65 4.58 3.53 6.47
C HIS A 65 4.65 2.05 6.01
N HIS A 66 5.27 1.77 4.87
CA HIS A 66 5.50 0.41 4.38
C HIS A 66 6.98 0.03 4.34
N LEU A 67 7.87 1.00 4.18
CA LEU A 67 9.26 0.76 3.87
C LEU A 67 10.23 1.19 4.97
N ALA A 68 9.83 2.11 5.84
CA ALA A 68 10.68 2.66 6.91
C ALA A 68 10.05 2.47 8.31
N PRO A 69 9.89 1.22 8.79
CA PRO A 69 9.19 0.92 10.04
C PRO A 69 9.92 1.41 11.30
N GLY A 70 11.19 1.79 11.21
CA GLY A 70 11.88 2.48 12.29
C GLY A 70 11.11 3.70 12.77
N ASN A 71 10.45 4.40 11.86
CA ASN A 71 9.62 5.56 12.19
C ASN A 71 8.35 5.20 12.99
N PHE A 72 7.91 3.93 13.01
CA PHE A 72 6.71 3.50 13.75
C PHE A 72 6.91 3.51 15.26
N PHE A 73 8.14 3.52 15.71
CA PHE A 73 8.49 3.53 17.13
C PHE A 73 8.69 4.94 17.68
N PHE A 74 8.63 5.99 16.85
CA PHE A 74 8.70 7.38 17.29
C PHE A 74 7.31 7.91 17.67
N LEU A 75 7.26 8.68 18.77
CA LEU A 75 6.02 9.13 19.40
C LEU A 75 5.15 10.07 18.54
N ASP A 76 5.75 10.70 17.53
CA ASP A 76 5.08 11.67 16.65
C ASP A 76 4.29 11.02 15.49
N GLN A 77 4.23 9.68 15.44
CA GLN A 77 3.55 8.97 14.36
C GLN A 77 2.06 8.77 14.65
N PRO A 78 1.24 8.67 13.58
CA PRO A 78 -0.18 8.40 13.75
C PRO A 78 -0.44 7.12 14.57
N PRO A 79 -1.41 7.13 15.51
CA PRO A 79 -1.67 6.01 16.42
C PRO A 79 -1.89 4.66 15.73
N TYR A 80 -2.39 4.65 14.48
CA TYR A 80 -2.61 3.41 13.72
C TYR A 80 -1.31 2.68 13.37
N LEU A 81 -0.19 3.39 13.19
CA LEU A 81 1.11 2.78 12.90
C LEU A 81 1.66 2.05 14.12
N THR A 82 1.55 2.69 15.31
CA THR A 82 1.90 2.06 16.58
C THR A 82 1.05 0.81 16.83
N MET A 83 -0.26 0.89 16.58
CA MET A 83 -1.16 -0.27 16.71
C MET A 83 -0.82 -1.40 15.73
N PHE A 84 -0.34 -1.08 14.53
CA PHE A 84 0.13 -2.08 13.58
C PHE A 84 1.38 -2.80 14.10
N ALA A 85 2.37 -2.06 14.62
CA ALA A 85 3.57 -2.63 15.22
C ALA A 85 3.24 -3.53 16.41
N ILE A 86 2.35 -3.09 17.32
CA ILE A 86 1.89 -3.89 18.47
C ILE A 86 1.25 -5.20 18.00
N ARG A 87 0.36 -5.17 17.01
CA ARG A 87 -0.29 -6.37 16.46
C ARG A 87 0.73 -7.32 15.85
N PHE A 88 1.71 -6.81 15.10
CA PHE A 88 2.76 -7.61 14.52
C PHE A 88 3.62 -8.29 15.59
N LEU A 89 4.03 -7.56 16.62
CA LEU A 89 4.80 -8.09 17.76
C LEU A 89 4.00 -9.13 18.56
N ALA A 90 2.70 -8.91 18.77
CA ALA A 90 1.84 -9.89 19.43
C ALA A 90 1.73 -11.19 18.62
N LEU A 91 1.56 -11.09 17.30
CA LEU A 91 1.58 -12.28 16.42
C LEU A 91 2.92 -12.99 16.43
N ALA A 92 4.03 -12.26 16.45
CA ALA A 92 5.37 -12.84 16.55
C ALA A 92 5.58 -13.58 17.88
N LEU A 93 5.09 -13.04 18.99
CA LEU A 93 5.14 -13.69 20.30
C LEU A 93 4.29 -14.97 20.33
N ILE A 94 3.05 -14.91 19.81
CA ILE A 94 2.18 -16.10 19.69
C ILE A 94 2.85 -17.16 18.82
N TRP A 95 3.40 -16.77 17.68
CA TRP A 95 4.13 -17.69 16.82
C TRP A 95 5.32 -18.32 17.53
N PHE A 96 6.12 -17.53 18.26
CA PHE A 96 7.28 -18.00 18.99
C PHE A 96 6.89 -19.07 20.02
N THR A 97 5.81 -18.84 20.81
CA THR A 97 5.31 -19.84 21.77
C THR A 97 4.88 -21.14 21.06
N PHE A 98 4.26 -21.04 19.90
CA PHE A 98 3.90 -22.21 19.10
C PHE A 98 5.13 -22.94 18.55
N ALA A 99 6.10 -22.22 18.01
CA ALA A 99 7.33 -22.79 17.46
C ALA A 99 8.18 -23.48 18.55
N ALA A 100 8.25 -22.90 19.76
CA ALA A 100 9.00 -23.44 20.88
C ALA A 100 8.41 -24.74 21.44
N THR A 101 7.08 -24.87 21.41
CA THR A 101 6.36 -25.99 22.04
C THR A 101 6.10 -27.17 21.08
N GLN A 102 6.26 -27.00 19.76
CA GLN A 102 5.93 -28.03 18.78
C GLN A 102 7.16 -28.46 17.96
N ARG A 103 7.96 -29.37 18.52
CA ARG A 103 9.25 -29.79 17.94
C ARG A 103 9.18 -31.09 17.13
N GLU A 104 8.11 -31.88 17.28
CA GLU A 104 8.03 -33.23 16.70
C GLU A 104 7.49 -33.24 15.26
N ASN A 105 6.55 -32.36 14.93
CA ASN A 105 5.97 -32.29 13.59
C ASN A 105 6.94 -31.67 12.58
N ILE A 106 7.43 -32.48 11.63
CA ILE A 106 8.41 -32.05 10.61
C ILE A 106 7.87 -30.96 9.69
N VAL A 107 6.57 -30.99 9.35
CA VAL A 107 5.96 -30.00 8.47
C VAL A 107 5.90 -28.64 9.15
N LEU A 108 5.43 -28.60 10.40
CA LEU A 108 5.42 -27.36 11.19
C LEU A 108 6.82 -26.83 11.46
N ARG A 109 7.78 -27.71 11.67
CA ARG A 109 9.17 -27.30 11.87
C ARG A 109 9.74 -26.62 10.62
N ARG A 110 9.41 -27.11 9.43
CA ARG A 110 9.77 -26.45 8.16
C ARG A 110 9.08 -25.09 8.00
N LEU A 111 7.78 -25.01 8.29
CA LEU A 111 7.02 -23.78 8.27
C LEU A 111 7.62 -22.75 9.26
N ASN A 112 7.89 -23.17 10.49
CA ASN A 112 8.46 -22.30 11.52
C ASN A 112 9.88 -21.83 11.16
N ALA A 113 10.71 -22.67 10.54
CA ALA A 113 12.02 -22.26 10.02
C ALA A 113 11.89 -21.23 8.89
N PHE A 114 10.91 -21.38 8.01
CA PHE A 114 10.61 -20.41 6.96
C PHE A 114 10.14 -19.07 7.55
N THR A 115 9.25 -19.12 8.53
CA THR A 115 8.76 -17.93 9.26
C THR A 115 9.89 -17.21 9.98
N LEU A 116 10.78 -17.96 10.64
CA LEU A 116 11.99 -17.38 11.26
C LEU A 116 12.84 -16.65 10.23
N GLY A 117 13.08 -17.28 9.07
CA GLY A 117 13.80 -16.64 7.96
C GLY A 117 13.15 -15.33 7.49
N ALA A 118 11.82 -15.31 7.38
CA ALA A 118 11.08 -14.09 7.04
C ALA A 118 11.21 -13.00 8.11
N LEU A 119 11.15 -13.38 9.40
CA LEU A 119 11.34 -12.45 10.51
C LEU A 119 12.77 -11.91 10.57
N VAL A 120 13.79 -12.73 10.28
CA VAL A 120 15.19 -12.27 10.18
C VAL A 120 15.34 -11.24 9.05
N VAL A 121 14.73 -11.49 7.89
CA VAL A 121 14.71 -10.51 6.78
C VAL A 121 14.05 -9.21 7.22
N ALA A 122 12.91 -9.28 7.91
CA ALA A 122 12.24 -8.10 8.45
C ALA A 122 13.10 -7.36 9.50
N ALA A 123 13.78 -8.09 10.39
CA ALA A 123 14.69 -7.50 11.37
C ALA A 123 15.88 -6.76 10.73
N VAL A 124 16.43 -7.30 9.63
CA VAL A 124 17.45 -6.59 8.83
C VAL A 124 16.88 -5.31 8.25
N GLY A 125 15.65 -5.34 7.72
CA GLY A 125 14.96 -4.14 7.24
C GLY A 125 14.76 -3.09 8.33
N ILE A 126 14.39 -3.50 9.56
CA ILE A 126 14.29 -2.59 10.72
C ILE A 126 15.67 -1.98 11.03
N ALA A 127 16.72 -2.78 11.09
CA ALA A 127 18.08 -2.28 11.34
C ALA A 127 18.51 -1.24 10.29
N ILE A 128 18.25 -1.49 9.00
CA ILE A 128 18.50 -0.51 7.93
C ILE A 128 17.68 0.76 8.16
N SER A 129 16.40 0.62 8.55
CA SER A 129 15.51 1.75 8.81
C SER A 129 16.00 2.63 9.98
N LEU A 130 16.55 2.03 11.03
CA LEU A 130 17.13 2.75 12.16
C LEU A 130 18.43 3.52 11.80
N CYS A 131 19.11 3.12 10.72
CA CYS A 131 20.30 3.81 10.22
C CYS A 131 19.96 4.95 9.24
N THR A 132 18.68 5.29 9.04
CA THR A 132 18.25 6.29 8.04
C THR A 132 18.83 7.66 8.30
N GLU A 133 18.91 8.10 9.55
CA GLU A 133 19.46 9.44 9.91
C GLU A 133 20.96 9.54 9.59
N SER A 134 21.71 8.45 9.82
CA SER A 134 23.16 8.44 9.59
C SER A 134 23.51 8.22 8.11
N HIS A 135 22.71 7.44 7.38
CA HIS A 135 23.01 6.99 6.01
C HIS A 135 21.74 7.02 5.13
N PRO A 136 21.12 8.19 4.90
CA PRO A 136 19.82 8.29 4.23
C PRO A 136 19.83 7.74 2.79
N THR A 137 20.89 7.97 2.04
CA THR A 137 21.04 7.50 0.67
C THR A 137 21.14 5.99 0.57
N LEU A 138 21.91 5.35 1.44
CA LEU A 138 22.04 3.89 1.50
C LEU A 138 20.72 3.26 1.98
N ALA A 139 20.12 3.83 3.01
CA ALA A 139 18.83 3.36 3.54
C ALA A 139 17.74 3.41 2.46
N ALA A 140 17.60 4.51 1.71
CA ALA A 140 16.64 4.61 0.62
C ALA A 140 16.85 3.53 -0.45
N ARG A 141 18.10 3.28 -0.86
CA ARG A 141 18.44 2.25 -1.85
C ARG A 141 18.09 0.84 -1.41
N LEU A 142 18.24 0.54 -0.13
CA LEU A 142 18.00 -0.80 0.42
C LEU A 142 16.54 -1.00 0.80
N LEU A 143 15.88 -0.03 1.47
CA LEU A 143 14.52 -0.17 1.96
C LEU A 143 13.47 -0.28 0.84
N ARG A 144 13.76 0.20 -0.37
CA ARG A 144 12.84 0.07 -1.51
C ARG A 144 12.44 -1.38 -1.86
N TYR A 145 13.17 -2.38 -1.36
CA TYR A 145 12.93 -3.80 -1.67
C TYR A 145 11.92 -4.49 -0.76
N TYR A 146 11.11 -3.76 0.01
CA TYR A 146 9.99 -4.31 0.79
C TYR A 146 10.36 -5.45 1.74
N TRP A 147 11.37 -5.27 2.58
CA TRP A 147 11.90 -6.25 3.53
C TRP A 147 10.85 -6.91 4.44
N PHE A 148 9.72 -6.23 4.65
CA PHE A 148 8.65 -6.65 5.57
C PHE A 148 7.57 -7.49 4.89
N ARG A 149 7.42 -7.40 3.56
CA ARG A 149 6.29 -7.99 2.83
C ARG A 149 6.18 -9.50 3.04
N LEU A 150 7.29 -10.22 3.13
CA LEU A 150 7.29 -11.66 3.37
C LEU A 150 6.79 -11.98 4.78
N ALA A 151 7.25 -11.24 5.79
CA ALA A 151 6.85 -11.43 7.18
C ALA A 151 5.37 -11.07 7.40
N ASP A 152 4.86 -10.02 6.75
CA ASP A 152 3.44 -9.61 6.83
C ASP A 152 2.47 -10.71 6.41
N VAL A 153 2.87 -11.59 5.50
CA VAL A 153 2.04 -12.69 5.00
C VAL A 153 2.32 -13.99 5.77
N ILE A 154 3.59 -14.33 5.93
CA ILE A 154 3.98 -15.66 6.44
C ILE A 154 3.76 -15.76 7.96
N LEU A 155 3.95 -14.69 8.72
CA LEU A 155 3.75 -14.72 10.18
C LEU A 155 2.29 -15.05 10.55
N PRO A 156 1.27 -14.31 10.09
CA PRO A 156 -0.12 -14.66 10.39
C PRO A 156 -0.53 -16.02 9.83
N ALA A 157 -0.07 -16.39 8.63
CA ALA A 157 -0.33 -17.71 8.06
C ALA A 157 0.28 -18.84 8.91
N SER A 158 1.50 -18.63 9.40
CA SER A 158 2.17 -19.59 10.28
C SER A 158 1.44 -19.73 11.64
N VAL A 159 1.00 -18.62 12.23
CA VAL A 159 0.16 -18.64 13.45
C VAL A 159 -1.10 -19.43 13.20
N ALA A 160 -1.82 -19.16 12.12
CA ALA A 160 -3.06 -19.85 11.79
C ALA A 160 -2.86 -21.36 11.58
N LEU A 161 -1.83 -21.76 10.83
CA LEU A 161 -1.54 -23.18 10.59
C LEU A 161 -1.09 -23.92 11.86
N ASN A 162 -0.26 -23.27 12.70
CA ASN A 162 0.11 -23.82 14.00
C ASN A 162 -1.12 -24.01 14.91
N LEU A 163 -2.05 -23.06 14.89
CA LEU A 163 -3.32 -23.15 15.64
C LEU A 163 -4.19 -24.31 15.14
N VAL A 164 -4.37 -24.43 13.82
CA VAL A 164 -5.16 -25.54 13.20
C VAL A 164 -4.61 -26.89 13.63
N VAL A 165 -3.28 -27.11 13.53
CA VAL A 165 -2.66 -28.38 13.93
C VAL A 165 -2.85 -28.69 15.42
N ARG A 166 -3.01 -27.69 16.28
CA ARG A 166 -3.30 -27.87 17.70
C ARG A 166 -4.79 -28.19 17.96
N ILE A 167 -5.69 -27.59 17.19
CA ILE A 167 -7.12 -27.77 17.36
C ILE A 167 -7.58 -29.14 16.83
N VAL A 168 -7.00 -29.63 15.73
CA VAL A 168 -7.41 -30.90 15.11
C VAL A 168 -7.37 -32.09 16.06
N PRO A 169 -6.32 -32.36 16.86
CA PRO A 169 -6.35 -33.42 17.87
C PRO A 169 -7.43 -33.23 18.94
N LEU A 170 -7.75 -31.98 19.31
CA LEU A 170 -8.80 -31.70 20.28
C LEU A 170 -10.20 -32.10 19.77
N LEU A 171 -10.41 -32.16 18.45
CA LEU A 171 -11.66 -32.69 17.88
C LEU A 171 -11.87 -34.16 18.22
N ILE A 172 -10.81 -34.92 18.43
CA ILE A 172 -10.84 -36.34 18.81
C ILE A 172 -10.97 -36.50 20.31
N TYR A 173 -10.10 -35.81 21.08
CA TYR A 173 -10.00 -36.02 22.53
C TYR A 173 -10.93 -35.12 23.38
N ARG A 174 -11.33 -33.95 22.88
CA ARG A 174 -12.23 -32.99 23.53
C ARG A 174 -13.13 -32.29 22.51
N PRO A 175 -14.06 -33.01 21.85
CA PRO A 175 -14.81 -32.50 20.71
C PRO A 175 -15.67 -31.28 21.02
N THR A 176 -16.23 -31.17 22.20
CA THR A 176 -17.02 -29.99 22.63
C THR A 176 -16.18 -28.73 22.71
N LEU A 177 -15.00 -28.82 23.34
CA LEU A 177 -14.07 -27.70 23.45
C LEU A 177 -13.53 -27.26 22.07
N ALA A 178 -13.17 -28.23 21.23
CA ALA A 178 -12.70 -27.95 19.88
C ALA A 178 -13.77 -27.27 19.00
N ARG A 179 -15.02 -27.76 19.04
CA ARG A 179 -16.16 -27.16 18.33
C ARG A 179 -16.44 -25.76 18.82
N ALA A 180 -16.40 -25.53 20.13
CA ALA A 180 -16.57 -24.19 20.70
C ALA A 180 -15.46 -23.24 20.24
N ALA A 181 -14.18 -23.66 20.27
CA ALA A 181 -13.06 -22.87 19.81
C ALA A 181 -13.16 -22.51 18.33
N ILE A 182 -13.54 -23.47 17.46
CA ILE A 182 -13.77 -23.25 16.04
C ILE A 182 -14.92 -22.28 15.83
N ALA A 183 -16.05 -22.47 16.52
CA ALA A 183 -17.22 -21.60 16.40
C ALA A 183 -16.88 -20.17 16.81
N ILE A 184 -16.22 -19.95 17.94
CA ILE A 184 -15.81 -18.65 18.42
C ILE A 184 -14.85 -17.98 17.41
N THR A 185 -13.84 -18.70 16.94
CA THR A 185 -12.89 -18.18 15.96
C THR A 185 -13.59 -17.80 14.66
N THR A 186 -14.50 -18.64 14.17
CA THR A 186 -15.27 -18.37 12.95
C THR A 186 -16.17 -17.14 13.13
N ILE A 187 -16.88 -17.05 14.26
CA ILE A 187 -17.72 -15.89 14.58
C ILE A 187 -16.87 -14.60 14.59
N LEU A 188 -15.72 -14.62 15.25
CA LEU A 188 -14.82 -13.45 15.30
C LEU A 188 -14.32 -13.07 13.92
N LEU A 189 -13.85 -14.03 13.11
CA LEU A 189 -13.35 -13.79 11.75
C LEU A 189 -14.43 -13.22 10.82
N ILE A 190 -15.68 -13.63 10.98
CA ILE A 190 -16.80 -13.15 10.15
C ILE A 190 -17.35 -11.83 10.70
N SER A 191 -17.49 -11.70 12.01
CA SER A 191 -18.09 -10.51 12.63
C SER A 191 -17.25 -9.24 12.45
N LEU A 192 -15.92 -9.34 12.48
CA LEU A 192 -15.05 -8.17 12.33
C LEU A 192 -15.22 -7.47 10.97
N PRO A 193 -15.08 -8.14 9.81
CA PRO A 193 -15.29 -7.49 8.51
C PRO A 193 -16.74 -7.05 8.28
N ILE A 194 -17.73 -7.81 8.80
CA ILE A 194 -19.14 -7.39 8.73
C ILE A 194 -19.35 -6.11 9.53
N ARG A 195 -18.82 -6.04 10.76
CA ARG A 195 -18.90 -4.84 11.59
C ARG A 195 -18.24 -3.64 10.90
N GLU A 196 -17.04 -3.81 10.34
CA GLU A 196 -16.35 -2.73 9.61
C GLU A 196 -17.17 -2.25 8.40
N GLN A 197 -17.74 -3.19 7.63
CA GLN A 197 -18.57 -2.84 6.48
C GLN A 197 -19.88 -2.17 6.89
N TYR A 198 -20.50 -2.61 7.99
CA TYR A 198 -21.68 -1.99 8.56
C TYR A 198 -21.39 -0.56 9.05
N LEU A 199 -20.31 -0.36 9.81
CA LEU A 199 -19.89 0.95 10.30
C LEU A 199 -19.53 1.91 9.15
N ALA A 200 -19.02 1.37 8.04
CA ALA A 200 -18.74 2.14 6.84
C ALA A 200 -20.00 2.44 5.99
N GLY A 201 -21.19 2.00 6.41
CA GLY A 201 -22.44 2.20 5.67
C GLY A 201 -22.42 1.66 4.24
N GLY A 202 -21.68 0.58 4.00
CA GLY A 202 -21.52 -0.02 2.67
C GLY A 202 -20.53 0.70 1.74
N VAL A 203 -19.85 1.75 2.20
CA VAL A 203 -18.84 2.46 1.39
C VAL A 203 -17.59 1.57 1.22
N PRO A 204 -17.16 1.29 -0.04
CA PRO A 204 -15.95 0.51 -0.30
C PRO A 204 -14.72 1.14 0.33
N ALA A 205 -13.78 0.29 0.79
CA ALA A 205 -12.56 0.76 1.47
C ALA A 205 -11.75 1.76 0.62
N ALA A 206 -11.72 1.59 -0.70
CA ALA A 206 -11.04 2.50 -1.63
C ALA A 206 -11.65 3.92 -1.65
N ASP A 207 -12.93 4.07 -1.31
CA ASP A 207 -13.65 5.34 -1.33
C ASP A 207 -13.74 6.01 0.04
N ARG A 208 -13.38 5.32 1.14
CA ARG A 208 -13.55 5.85 2.51
C ARG A 208 -12.75 7.12 2.79
N ILE A 209 -11.68 7.36 2.05
CA ILE A 209 -10.85 8.57 2.21
C ILE A 209 -11.58 9.81 1.66
N ILE A 210 -12.27 9.67 0.52
CA ILE A 210 -13.01 10.78 -0.08
C ILE A 210 -14.45 10.87 0.44
N SER A 211 -14.97 9.77 0.94
CA SER A 211 -16.37 9.62 1.35
C SER A 211 -16.49 9.06 2.75
N SER A 212 -16.68 9.92 3.71
CA SER A 212 -16.93 9.52 5.10
C SER A 212 -18.35 8.97 5.35
N SER A 213 -19.25 9.09 4.37
CA SER A 213 -20.65 8.64 4.48
C SER A 213 -21.20 8.08 3.18
N PRO A 214 -22.23 7.20 3.23
CA PRO A 214 -22.90 6.67 2.05
C PRO A 214 -23.45 7.77 1.13
N LYS A 215 -24.02 8.85 1.70
CA LYS A 215 -24.53 9.99 0.93
C LYS A 215 -23.42 10.64 0.12
N ARG A 216 -22.28 10.97 0.74
CA ARG A 216 -21.14 11.60 0.06
C ARG A 216 -20.57 10.68 -1.02
N TRP A 217 -20.52 9.37 -0.78
CA TRP A 217 -20.10 8.39 -1.78
C TRP A 217 -21.00 8.35 -3.00
N GLN A 218 -22.34 8.41 -2.82
CA GLN A 218 -23.28 8.51 -3.95
C GLN A 218 -23.07 9.79 -4.75
N GLN A 219 -22.86 10.92 -4.07
CA GLN A 219 -22.56 12.21 -4.70
C GLN A 219 -21.23 12.16 -5.48
N TRP A 220 -20.21 11.48 -4.96
CA TRP A 220 -18.96 11.25 -5.67
C TRP A 220 -19.16 10.44 -6.96
N LYS A 221 -19.88 9.33 -6.87
CA LYS A 221 -20.21 8.54 -8.06
C LYS A 221 -21.01 9.31 -9.09
N ALA A 222 -21.92 10.15 -8.67
CA ALA A 222 -22.72 11.00 -9.57
C ALA A 222 -21.81 12.02 -10.30
N ALA A 223 -20.87 12.66 -9.60
CA ALA A 223 -19.89 13.56 -10.23
C ALA A 223 -18.99 12.81 -11.23
N CYS A 224 -18.49 11.64 -10.87
CA CYS A 224 -17.73 10.80 -11.79
C CYS A 224 -18.53 10.33 -13.01
N ALA A 225 -19.81 9.99 -12.82
CA ALA A 225 -20.70 9.60 -13.91
C ALA A 225 -20.98 10.76 -14.86
N PHE A 226 -21.12 11.99 -14.36
CA PHE A 226 -21.20 13.19 -15.19
C PHE A 226 -19.90 13.35 -16.00
N ALA A 227 -18.73 13.31 -15.37
CA ALA A 227 -17.45 13.41 -16.06
C ALA A 227 -17.36 12.38 -17.20
N ARG A 228 -17.74 11.12 -16.91
CA ARG A 228 -17.71 10.04 -17.92
C ARG A 228 -18.65 10.29 -19.12
N LYS A 229 -19.85 10.80 -18.89
CA LYS A 229 -20.90 10.91 -19.90
C LYS A 229 -20.85 12.22 -20.69
N GLN A 230 -20.42 13.30 -20.03
CA GLN A 230 -20.56 14.67 -20.55
C GLN A 230 -19.22 15.31 -20.97
N THR A 231 -18.10 14.58 -20.82
CA THR A 231 -16.81 15.09 -21.29
C THR A 231 -16.19 14.13 -22.31
N ARG A 232 -15.30 14.60 -23.16
CA ARG A 232 -14.56 13.79 -24.13
C ARG A 232 -13.63 12.79 -23.40
N ALA A 233 -13.28 11.71 -24.07
CA ALA A 233 -12.43 10.66 -23.47
C ALA A 233 -10.96 11.11 -23.25
N ASP A 234 -10.49 12.06 -24.02
CA ASP A 234 -9.12 12.56 -24.05
C ASP A 234 -8.85 13.73 -23.09
N VAL A 235 -9.85 14.19 -22.35
CA VAL A 235 -9.69 15.31 -21.41
C VAL A 235 -8.97 14.90 -20.13
N LEU A 236 -8.26 15.88 -19.56
CA LEU A 236 -7.45 15.72 -18.34
C LEU A 236 -8.09 16.50 -17.18
N PHE A 237 -8.15 15.88 -16.02
CA PHE A 237 -8.76 16.44 -14.81
C PHE A 237 -7.72 16.78 -13.73
N LEU A 238 -7.95 17.89 -13.02
CA LEU A 238 -7.45 18.12 -11.68
C LEU A 238 -8.46 17.54 -10.70
N THR A 239 -8.01 16.68 -9.78
CA THR A 239 -8.87 15.98 -8.81
C THR A 239 -8.33 16.12 -7.40
N PRO A 240 -9.11 15.93 -6.33
CA PRO A 240 -8.60 15.94 -4.97
C PRO A 240 -7.52 14.87 -4.75
N LYS A 241 -6.53 15.15 -3.89
CA LYS A 241 -5.29 14.36 -3.68
C LYS A 241 -5.50 12.85 -3.50
N HIS A 242 -6.57 12.46 -2.83
CA HIS A 242 -6.81 11.07 -2.40
C HIS A 242 -7.96 10.38 -3.13
N THR A 243 -8.34 10.86 -4.32
CA THR A 243 -9.45 10.33 -5.13
C THR A 243 -9.03 9.13 -5.98
N HIS A 244 -8.65 8.04 -5.36
CA HIS A 244 -8.12 6.86 -6.07
C HIS A 244 -9.10 6.21 -7.04
N THR A 245 -10.40 6.48 -6.90
CA THR A 245 -11.48 5.83 -7.66
C THR A 245 -12.00 6.67 -8.81
N PHE A 246 -11.49 7.90 -9.00
CA PHE A 246 -11.93 8.76 -10.10
C PHE A 246 -11.80 8.07 -11.45
N LYS A 247 -10.62 7.55 -11.76
CA LYS A 247 -10.36 6.84 -13.03
C LYS A 247 -11.31 5.67 -13.24
N TRP A 248 -11.63 4.93 -12.18
CA TRP A 248 -12.53 3.76 -12.27
C TRP A 248 -13.97 4.14 -12.57
N TYR A 249 -14.47 5.21 -11.94
CA TYR A 249 -15.85 5.66 -12.16
C TYR A 249 -16.00 6.60 -13.35
N ALA A 250 -15.09 7.56 -13.48
CA ALA A 250 -15.16 8.57 -14.55
C ALA A 250 -14.55 8.08 -15.89
N ASN A 251 -13.62 7.09 -15.84
CA ASN A 251 -12.86 6.67 -17.01
C ASN A 251 -12.21 7.86 -17.75
N ARG A 252 -11.58 8.75 -16.98
CA ARG A 252 -10.89 9.96 -17.44
C ARG A 252 -9.51 10.03 -16.80
N ALA A 253 -8.57 10.67 -17.51
CA ALA A 253 -7.22 10.88 -17.02
C ALA A 253 -7.17 11.97 -15.96
N GLU A 254 -6.23 11.83 -15.02
CA GLU A 254 -5.92 12.78 -13.95
C GLU A 254 -4.47 13.25 -14.08
N VAL A 255 -4.19 14.53 -13.76
CA VAL A 255 -2.83 15.07 -13.79
C VAL A 255 -1.90 14.30 -12.85
N ALA A 256 -2.33 14.07 -11.62
CA ALA A 256 -1.65 13.20 -10.66
C ALA A 256 -2.59 12.82 -9.52
N THR A 257 -2.41 11.60 -8.99
CA THR A 257 -3.05 11.14 -7.76
C THR A 257 -2.00 10.62 -6.79
N TRP A 258 -2.30 10.72 -5.48
CA TRP A 258 -1.36 10.27 -4.46
C TRP A 258 -1.04 8.77 -4.56
N LYS A 259 -2.01 7.95 -4.91
CA LYS A 259 -1.86 6.49 -4.89
C LYS A 259 -1.14 5.92 -6.12
N GLU A 260 -1.21 6.59 -7.25
CA GLU A 260 -0.68 6.09 -8.52
C GLU A 260 0.71 6.65 -8.84
N MET A 261 1.67 6.36 -7.96
CA MET A 261 3.07 6.64 -8.22
C MET A 261 3.59 5.72 -9.33
N PRO A 262 4.27 6.27 -10.37
CA PRO A 262 4.92 5.48 -11.41
C PRO A 262 6.01 4.54 -10.87
N GLN A 263 6.49 3.63 -11.73
CA GLN A 263 7.52 2.66 -11.34
C GLN A 263 8.92 3.04 -11.87
N ASP A 264 9.01 3.82 -12.94
CA ASP A 264 10.30 4.30 -13.45
C ASP A 264 10.78 5.55 -12.69
N ALA A 265 12.10 5.71 -12.58
CA ALA A 265 12.71 6.71 -11.73
C ALA A 265 12.43 8.16 -12.19
N VAL A 266 12.39 8.40 -13.50
CA VAL A 266 12.15 9.75 -14.06
C VAL A 266 10.69 10.15 -13.79
N ALA A 267 9.75 9.25 -14.08
CA ALA A 267 8.33 9.50 -13.86
C ALA A 267 7.98 9.61 -12.36
N VAL A 268 8.70 8.95 -11.45
CA VAL A 268 8.55 9.14 -9.99
C VAL A 268 8.89 10.58 -9.59
N ILE A 269 9.95 11.16 -10.15
CA ILE A 269 10.34 12.55 -9.87
C ILE A 269 9.29 13.51 -10.42
N ASP A 270 8.89 13.34 -11.68
CA ASP A 270 7.83 14.15 -12.30
C ASP A 270 6.49 14.03 -11.53
N TRP A 271 6.12 12.82 -11.12
CA TRP A 271 4.94 12.60 -10.27
C TRP A 271 5.01 13.38 -8.97
N ARG A 272 6.16 13.39 -8.30
CA ARG A 272 6.35 14.16 -7.08
C ARG A 272 6.19 15.65 -7.32
N ASP A 273 6.81 16.18 -8.38
CA ASP A 273 6.71 17.59 -8.75
C ASP A 273 5.26 18.01 -9.05
N ARG A 274 4.49 17.14 -9.72
CA ARG A 274 3.04 17.34 -9.92
C ARG A 274 2.29 17.34 -8.60
N ILE A 275 2.54 16.36 -7.73
CA ILE A 275 1.89 16.28 -6.40
C ILE A 275 2.20 17.53 -5.56
N GLU A 276 3.45 17.99 -5.52
CA GLU A 276 3.83 19.17 -4.77
C GLU A 276 3.27 20.47 -5.39
N THR A 277 3.16 20.53 -6.70
CA THR A 277 2.50 21.64 -7.40
C THR A 277 1.00 21.68 -7.11
N LEU A 278 0.32 20.55 -7.16
CA LEU A 278 -1.12 20.44 -6.91
C LEU A 278 -1.47 20.60 -5.42
N TYR A 279 -0.66 20.01 -4.54
CA TYR A 279 -0.95 19.88 -3.11
C TYR A 279 0.28 20.21 -2.26
N PRO A 280 0.71 21.47 -2.20
CA PRO A 280 1.87 21.87 -1.41
C PRO A 280 1.65 21.52 0.06
N ALA A 281 2.75 21.20 0.75
CA ALA A 281 2.76 21.01 2.20
C ALA A 281 2.65 22.37 2.89
N THR A 282 1.44 22.90 3.00
CA THR A 282 1.14 24.07 3.82
C THR A 282 0.68 23.61 5.20
N PRO A 283 0.97 24.39 6.27
CA PRO A 283 0.54 24.05 7.62
C PRO A 283 -0.98 24.05 7.82
N GLU A 284 -1.76 24.50 6.85
CA GLU A 284 -3.21 24.56 6.95
C GLU A 284 -3.87 23.18 6.66
N PRO A 285 -4.81 22.73 7.53
CA PRO A 285 -5.56 21.52 7.30
C PRO A 285 -6.47 21.72 6.09
N GLY A 286 -6.21 20.99 5.03
CA GLY A 286 -7.03 20.92 3.82
C GLY A 286 -6.24 21.28 2.56
N ASN A 287 -5.50 20.32 2.03
CA ASN A 287 -4.96 20.35 0.67
C ASN A 287 -6.06 20.26 -0.41
N SER A 288 -7.16 20.97 -0.23
CA SER A 288 -8.23 21.02 -1.22
C SER A 288 -7.87 22.03 -2.30
N LEU A 289 -8.00 21.61 -3.56
CA LEU A 289 -7.84 22.50 -4.70
C LEU A 289 -8.85 23.67 -4.66
N ALA A 290 -9.98 23.51 -3.97
CA ALA A 290 -10.98 24.56 -3.77
C ALA A 290 -10.47 25.76 -2.93
N ARG A 291 -9.34 25.65 -2.24
CA ARG A 291 -8.75 26.75 -1.46
C ARG A 291 -7.73 27.58 -2.24
N ARG A 292 -7.43 27.18 -3.47
CA ARG A 292 -6.55 27.94 -4.36
C ARG A 292 -7.32 29.03 -5.09
N SER A 293 -6.61 30.08 -5.46
CA SER A 293 -7.21 31.13 -6.30
C SER A 293 -7.53 30.58 -7.71
N PRO A 294 -8.56 31.13 -8.38
CA PRO A 294 -8.86 30.78 -9.76
C PRO A 294 -7.67 30.96 -10.71
N GLN A 295 -6.88 32.02 -10.49
CA GLN A 295 -5.69 32.33 -11.29
C GLN A 295 -4.61 31.23 -11.16
N GLU A 296 -4.34 30.75 -9.94
CA GLU A 296 -3.40 29.62 -9.72
C GLU A 296 -3.91 28.34 -10.38
N LEU A 297 -5.20 28.03 -10.27
CA LEU A 297 -5.79 26.84 -10.87
C LEU A 297 -5.71 26.86 -12.39
N LEU A 298 -5.96 28.03 -13.00
CA LEU A 298 -5.81 28.23 -14.44
C LEU A 298 -4.34 28.15 -14.89
N ALA A 299 -3.40 28.64 -14.09
CA ALA A 299 -1.97 28.50 -14.37
C ALA A 299 -1.51 27.04 -14.31
N ILE A 300 -1.99 26.27 -13.33
CA ILE A 300 -1.75 24.83 -13.21
C ILE A 300 -2.39 24.09 -14.40
N ALA A 301 -3.61 24.44 -14.76
CA ALA A 301 -4.31 23.86 -15.89
C ALA A 301 -3.52 24.04 -17.21
N ARG A 302 -3.05 25.25 -17.46
CA ARG A 302 -2.20 25.55 -18.64
C ARG A 302 -0.89 24.75 -18.61
N ARG A 303 -0.22 24.66 -17.45
CA ARG A 303 1.03 23.94 -17.30
C ARG A 303 0.90 22.44 -17.63
N TYR A 304 -0.20 21.82 -17.24
CA TYR A 304 -0.39 20.37 -17.40
C TYR A 304 -1.40 19.98 -18.49
N GLY A 305 -2.02 20.93 -19.15
CA GLY A 305 -3.06 20.67 -20.17
C GLY A 305 -4.38 20.18 -19.57
N ALA A 306 -4.68 20.53 -18.30
CA ALA A 306 -5.91 20.10 -17.67
C ALA A 306 -7.12 20.91 -18.19
N ASN A 307 -8.22 20.20 -18.45
CA ASN A 307 -9.43 20.78 -19.03
C ASN A 307 -10.50 21.05 -17.96
N TYR A 308 -10.51 20.27 -16.89
CA TYR A 308 -11.51 20.30 -15.84
C TYR A 308 -10.89 20.19 -14.45
N LEU A 309 -11.61 20.74 -13.45
CA LEU A 309 -11.31 20.59 -12.04
C LEU A 309 -12.51 19.94 -11.35
N VAL A 310 -12.27 18.89 -10.59
CA VAL A 310 -13.23 18.35 -9.60
C VAL A 310 -12.76 18.73 -8.21
N THR A 311 -13.67 19.31 -7.40
CA THR A 311 -13.37 19.63 -6.00
C THR A 311 -14.63 19.54 -5.14
N GLU A 312 -14.47 19.73 -3.84
CA GLU A 312 -15.59 19.88 -2.90
C GLU A 312 -16.46 21.10 -3.30
N SER A 313 -17.75 21.05 -2.93
CA SER A 313 -18.70 22.13 -3.21
C SER A 313 -18.47 23.40 -2.39
N SER A 314 -17.60 23.35 -1.39
CA SER A 314 -17.24 24.50 -0.54
C SER A 314 -15.72 24.49 -0.23
N PRO A 315 -15.05 25.64 -0.34
CA PRO A 315 -15.55 26.95 -0.80
C PRO A 315 -15.88 26.93 -2.31
N VAL A 316 -16.81 27.80 -2.70
CA VAL A 316 -17.16 27.99 -4.12
C VAL A 316 -16.06 28.79 -4.80
N LEU A 317 -15.65 28.37 -5.99
CA LEU A 317 -14.67 29.05 -6.81
C LEU A 317 -15.37 29.95 -7.87
N ASP A 318 -14.76 31.07 -8.16
CA ASP A 318 -15.17 31.93 -9.27
C ASP A 318 -14.62 31.38 -10.60
N LEU A 319 -15.17 30.23 -11.00
CA LEU A 319 -14.87 29.51 -12.24
C LEU A 319 -16.17 28.97 -12.86
N PRO A 320 -16.24 28.81 -14.19
CA PRO A 320 -17.42 28.23 -14.84
C PRO A 320 -17.71 26.81 -14.36
N SER A 321 -18.79 26.61 -13.63
CA SER A 321 -19.21 25.26 -13.20
C SER A 321 -20.02 24.58 -14.31
N VAL A 322 -19.69 23.30 -14.59
CA VAL A 322 -20.41 22.47 -15.56
C VAL A 322 -21.26 21.40 -14.88
N TYR A 323 -21.00 21.13 -13.62
CA TYR A 323 -21.76 20.21 -12.78
C TYR A 323 -21.60 20.57 -11.31
N GLN A 324 -22.68 20.42 -10.55
CA GLN A 324 -22.68 20.60 -9.10
C GLN A 324 -23.69 19.66 -8.44
N ASN A 325 -23.31 19.14 -7.28
CA ASN A 325 -24.19 18.49 -6.33
C ASN A 325 -23.87 18.94 -4.89
N ASP A 326 -24.51 18.35 -3.86
CA ASP A 326 -24.33 18.78 -2.46
C ASP A 326 -22.87 18.74 -1.98
N CYS A 327 -22.02 17.88 -2.55
CA CYS A 327 -20.70 17.59 -2.04
C CYS A 327 -19.56 17.97 -3.00
N PHE A 328 -19.82 17.99 -4.31
CA PHE A 328 -18.79 18.15 -5.34
C PHE A 328 -19.23 19.09 -6.45
N VAL A 329 -18.24 19.79 -7.03
CA VAL A 329 -18.42 20.66 -8.21
C VAL A 329 -17.38 20.26 -9.26
N ILE A 330 -17.77 20.31 -10.53
CA ILE A 330 -16.85 20.22 -11.67
C ILE A 330 -16.83 21.57 -12.37
N TYR A 331 -15.65 22.17 -12.46
CA TYR A 331 -15.42 23.42 -13.15
C TYR A 331 -14.73 23.17 -14.49
N SER A 332 -15.07 23.97 -15.50
CA SER A 332 -14.29 24.07 -16.74
C SER A 332 -13.08 24.99 -16.51
N LEU A 333 -11.90 24.51 -16.93
CA LEU A 333 -10.65 25.28 -16.90
C LEU A 333 -10.24 25.78 -18.30
N GLN A 334 -11.10 25.55 -19.30
CA GLN A 334 -10.92 26.08 -20.64
C GLN A 334 -11.35 27.55 -20.67
N GLU A 335 -10.53 28.41 -21.27
CA GLU A 335 -10.92 29.81 -21.51
C GLU A 335 -12.19 29.86 -22.35
N ALA A 336 -13.13 30.72 -21.98
CA ALA A 336 -14.36 30.95 -22.72
C ALA A 336 -14.03 31.54 -24.11
N GLY A 337 -13.69 30.67 -25.05
CA GLY A 337 -13.28 31.06 -26.42
C GLY A 337 -12.60 29.98 -27.24
N ALA A 338 -12.09 28.94 -26.63
CA ALA A 338 -11.46 27.83 -27.34
C ALA A 338 -12.47 26.72 -27.64
N GLY A 339 -13.22 26.89 -28.74
CA GLY A 339 -13.91 25.82 -29.44
C GLY A 339 -15.14 25.23 -28.76
N LYS A 340 -16.34 25.68 -29.12
CA LYS A 340 -17.48 24.77 -29.17
C LYS A 340 -17.16 23.64 -30.16
N PRO A 341 -17.52 22.37 -29.81
CA PRO A 341 -17.33 21.23 -30.70
C PRO A 341 -18.13 21.38 -31.99
#